data_770e30a5ffff17216ca177c998208d46
#
_entry.id   770e30a5ffff17216ca177c998208d46
#
_cell.length_a   1.000
_cell.length_b   1.000
_cell.length_c   1.000
_cell.angle_alpha   90.00
_cell.angle_beta   90.00
_cell.angle_gamma   90.00
#
_symmetry.space_group_name_H-M   'P 1'
#
loop_
_entity.id
_entity.type
_entity.pdbx_description
1 polymer ?
#
loop_
_entity_poly.entity_id
_entity_poly.type
_entity_poly.pdbx_seq_one_letter_code
_entity_poly.pdbx_strand_id
1 'polypeptide(L)'
;HDQGEALTMSNRIAVFNDGYIQQLSSPNELYERPNNSFVARFIGENNIINGTIVGGDDKNCTVKTSNGEIIHANPIISNKVGETTSMSLRPERVKINPSDDTSNKFSAKIEEVIYHGDHTRLRVSLLEQNDFILKVPNASNVFSFETGSELKLGWNSYDCRALDFIGN
;
A
#
# COMPACT_ATOMS: atom_id res chain seq x y z
N HIS A 1 3.35 7.23 -22.29
CA HIS A 1 2.43 6.52 -21.38
C HIS A 1 3.05 5.25 -20.74
N ASP A 2 4.31 4.90 -21.10
CA ASP A 2 5.00 3.78 -20.47
C ASP A 2 5.67 4.25 -19.16
N GLN A 3 5.05 3.88 -18.03
CA GLN A 3 5.57 4.21 -16.70
C GLN A 3 6.91 3.53 -16.42
N GLY A 4 7.12 2.31 -16.94
CA GLY A 4 8.36 1.55 -16.77
C GLY A 4 9.53 2.26 -17.45
N GLU A 5 9.36 2.72 -18.68
CA GLU A 5 10.36 3.52 -19.39
C GLU A 5 10.65 4.83 -18.65
N ALA A 6 9.61 5.57 -18.23
CA ALA A 6 9.79 6.81 -17.48
C ALA A 6 10.60 6.60 -16.19
N LEU A 7 10.28 5.56 -15.41
CA LEU A 7 10.96 5.23 -14.15
C LEU A 7 12.43 4.80 -14.34
N THR A 8 12.76 4.18 -15.49
CA THR A 8 14.11 3.66 -15.73
C THR A 8 15.04 4.66 -16.44
N MET A 9 14.49 5.54 -17.29
CA MET A 9 15.30 6.41 -18.18
C MET A 9 15.39 7.87 -17.72
N SER A 10 14.54 8.30 -16.79
CA SER A 10 14.43 9.72 -16.41
C SER A 10 15.14 10.01 -15.09
N ASN A 11 15.78 11.17 -14.99
CA ASN A 11 16.32 11.69 -13.71
C ASN A 11 15.23 12.33 -12.85
N ARG A 12 14.19 12.89 -13.49
CA ARG A 12 13.02 13.51 -12.86
C ARG A 12 11.78 13.23 -13.68
N ILE A 13 10.67 13.00 -12.99
CA ILE A 13 9.36 12.70 -13.60
C ILE A 13 8.34 13.66 -13.03
N ALA A 14 7.54 14.26 -13.92
CA ALA A 14 6.37 15.05 -13.57
C ALA A 14 5.09 14.24 -13.84
N VAL A 15 4.26 14.07 -12.83
CA VAL A 15 2.93 13.49 -12.95
C VAL A 15 1.92 14.62 -13.09
N PHE A 16 1.18 14.61 -14.19
CA PHE A 16 0.15 15.62 -14.50
C PHE A 16 -1.24 15.01 -14.31
N ASN A 17 -2.14 15.81 -13.75
CA ASN A 17 -3.57 15.54 -13.74
C ASN A 17 -4.34 16.85 -13.79
N ASP A 18 -5.39 16.91 -14.62
CA ASP A 18 -6.28 18.07 -14.79
C ASP A 18 -5.53 19.40 -15.02
N GLY A 19 -4.44 19.35 -15.80
CA GLY A 19 -3.63 20.52 -16.13
C GLY A 19 -2.63 20.96 -15.06
N TYR A 20 -2.54 20.25 -13.93
CA TYR A 20 -1.63 20.57 -12.84
C TYR A 20 -0.58 19.47 -12.63
N ILE A 21 0.62 19.89 -12.22
CA ILE A 21 1.66 18.96 -11.76
C ILE A 21 1.28 18.48 -10.37
N GLN A 22 0.98 17.20 -10.25
CA GLN A 22 0.66 16.53 -8.97
C GLN A 22 1.91 16.26 -8.14
N GLN A 23 3.00 15.88 -8.82
CA GLN A 23 4.31 15.68 -8.22
C GLN A 23 5.38 15.78 -9.28
N LEU A 24 6.55 16.36 -8.91
CA LEU A 24 7.77 16.40 -9.72
C LEU A 24 8.93 15.96 -8.84
N SER A 25 9.44 14.76 -9.06
CA SER A 25 10.51 14.17 -8.23
C SER A 25 11.35 13.14 -9.00
N SER A 26 12.36 12.57 -8.35
CA SER A 26 13.09 11.43 -8.88
C SER A 26 12.19 10.19 -9.01
N PRO A 27 12.52 9.21 -9.87
CA PRO A 27 11.76 7.96 -10.00
C PRO A 27 11.55 7.23 -8.67
N ASN A 28 12.61 7.10 -7.89
CA ASN A 28 12.54 6.44 -6.57
C ASN A 28 11.59 7.17 -5.61
N GLU A 29 11.71 8.50 -5.52
CA GLU A 29 10.87 9.31 -4.64
C GLU A 29 9.39 9.31 -5.09
N LEU A 30 9.15 9.31 -6.40
CA LEU A 30 7.81 9.23 -6.97
C LEU A 30 7.12 7.91 -6.60
N TYR A 31 7.86 6.81 -6.63
CA TYR A 31 7.35 5.48 -6.30
C TYR A 31 7.17 5.29 -4.79
N GLU A 32 8.21 5.60 -3.99
CA GLU A 32 8.24 5.33 -2.55
C GLU A 32 7.50 6.39 -1.72
N ARG A 33 7.42 7.63 -2.21
CA ARG A 33 6.89 8.79 -1.49
C ARG A 33 5.87 9.59 -2.30
N PRO A 34 4.77 8.97 -2.76
CA PRO A 34 3.72 9.72 -3.43
C PRO A 34 3.13 10.78 -2.50
N ASN A 35 2.94 12.00 -3.02
CA ASN A 35 2.43 13.13 -2.27
C ASN A 35 0.91 13.12 -2.10
N ASN A 36 0.20 12.40 -2.97
CA ASN A 36 -1.25 12.28 -2.91
C ASN A 36 -1.71 10.93 -3.46
N SER A 37 -2.97 10.62 -3.24
CA SER A 37 -3.58 9.35 -3.64
C SER A 37 -3.61 9.14 -5.16
N PHE A 38 -3.74 10.21 -5.94
CA PHE A 38 -3.67 10.11 -7.39
C PHE A 38 -2.31 9.57 -7.86
N VAL A 39 -1.22 10.18 -7.39
CA VAL A 39 0.15 9.74 -7.72
C VAL A 39 0.38 8.31 -7.26
N ALA A 40 -0.05 7.98 -6.03
CA ALA A 40 0.08 6.63 -5.47
C ALA A 40 -0.58 5.55 -6.33
N ARG A 41 -1.76 5.85 -6.89
CA ARG A 41 -2.50 4.93 -7.78
C ARG A 41 -1.95 4.92 -9.21
N PHE A 42 -1.48 6.06 -9.67
CA PHE A 42 -0.99 6.20 -11.04
C PHE A 42 0.34 5.46 -11.24
N ILE A 43 1.25 5.51 -10.26
CA ILE A 43 2.59 4.90 -10.36
C ILE A 43 2.60 3.51 -9.73
N GLY A 44 2.64 2.50 -10.60
CA GLY A 44 2.75 1.09 -10.19
C GLY A 44 1.53 0.54 -9.46
N GLU A 45 1.62 -0.73 -9.09
CA GLU A 45 0.58 -1.43 -8.33
C GLU A 45 0.56 -0.97 -6.87
N ASN A 46 -0.63 -0.81 -6.29
CA ASN A 46 -0.79 -0.25 -4.96
C ASN A 46 -2.07 -0.76 -4.28
N ASN A 47 -1.99 -1.03 -2.98
CA ASN A 47 -3.15 -1.30 -2.15
C ASN A 47 -3.67 0.02 -1.57
N ILE A 48 -4.96 0.27 -1.68
CA ILE A 48 -5.62 1.43 -1.07
C ILE A 48 -6.59 0.93 0.00
N ILE A 49 -6.43 1.44 1.22
CA ILE A 49 -7.31 1.13 2.34
C ILE A 49 -7.91 2.44 2.85
N ASN A 50 -9.22 2.53 2.84
CA ASN A 50 -9.93 3.73 3.30
C ASN A 50 -10.28 3.64 4.79
N GLY A 51 -10.24 4.77 5.49
CA GLY A 51 -10.61 4.85 6.89
C GLY A 51 -10.73 6.27 7.41
N THR A 52 -11.02 6.36 8.71
CA THR A 52 -11.13 7.64 9.44
C THR A 52 -10.04 7.72 10.49
N ILE A 53 -9.35 8.84 10.56
CA ILE A 53 -8.31 9.11 11.57
C ILE A 53 -8.98 9.22 12.94
N VAL A 54 -8.54 8.40 13.90
CA VAL A 54 -9.07 8.36 15.27
C VAL A 54 -8.04 8.78 16.31
N GLY A 55 -6.78 9.00 15.91
CA GLY A 55 -5.71 9.46 16.79
C GLY A 55 -4.37 9.51 16.09
N GLY A 56 -3.34 9.92 16.81
CA GLY A 56 -1.97 9.94 16.31
C GLY A 56 -1.21 11.22 16.63
N ASP A 57 -0.02 11.31 16.04
CA ASP A 57 0.90 12.45 16.12
C ASP A 57 1.46 12.79 14.72
N ASP A 58 2.46 13.65 14.65
CA ASP A 58 3.06 14.09 13.37
C ASP A 58 3.79 12.96 12.60
N LYS A 59 4.08 11.85 13.25
CA LYS A 59 4.81 10.72 12.66
C LYS A 59 3.95 9.48 12.44
N ASN A 60 2.90 9.33 13.23
CA ASN A 60 2.01 8.18 13.16
C ASN A 60 0.57 8.60 13.36
N CYS A 61 -0.31 8.15 12.49
CA CYS A 61 -1.74 8.25 12.69
C CYS A 61 -2.37 6.88 12.89
N THR A 62 -3.43 6.86 13.67
CA THR A 62 -4.27 5.68 13.92
C THR A 62 -5.54 5.86 13.12
N VAL A 63 -5.78 4.94 12.21
CA VAL A 63 -6.91 4.98 11.26
C VAL A 63 -7.84 3.81 11.55
N LYS A 64 -9.14 4.09 11.69
CA LYS A 64 -10.18 3.07 11.84
C LYS A 64 -10.86 2.85 10.49
N THR A 65 -10.88 1.61 10.05
CA THR A 65 -11.56 1.17 8.82
C THR A 65 -13.07 1.01 9.04
N SER A 66 -13.83 0.81 7.95
CA SER A 66 -15.30 0.61 8.01
C SER A 66 -15.71 -0.59 8.85
N ASN A 67 -14.92 -1.67 8.84
CA ASN A 67 -15.15 -2.87 9.64
C ASN A 67 -14.66 -2.77 11.10
N GLY A 68 -14.13 -1.60 11.49
CA GLY A 68 -13.70 -1.33 12.86
C GLY A 68 -12.26 -1.69 13.19
N GLU A 69 -11.51 -2.24 12.25
CA GLU A 69 -10.10 -2.56 12.43
C GLU A 69 -9.24 -1.30 12.51
N ILE A 70 -8.15 -1.39 13.24
CA ILE A 70 -7.20 -0.29 13.45
C ILE A 70 -5.94 -0.51 12.62
N ILE A 71 -5.55 0.54 11.89
CA ILE A 71 -4.32 0.57 11.10
C ILE A 71 -3.46 1.76 11.56
N HIS A 72 -2.19 1.50 11.76
CA HIS A 72 -1.18 2.52 12.01
C HIS A 72 -0.50 2.91 10.70
N ALA A 73 -0.48 4.20 10.39
CA ALA A 73 0.06 4.73 9.14
C ALA A 73 0.88 6.00 9.38
N ASN A 74 1.68 6.38 8.39
CA ASN A 74 2.43 7.63 8.35
C ASN A 74 1.53 8.75 7.79
N PRO A 75 1.17 9.80 8.56
CA PRO A 75 0.34 10.89 8.08
C PRO A 75 1.11 11.79 7.10
N ILE A 76 0.57 11.98 5.89
CA ILE A 76 1.20 12.81 4.85
C ILE A 76 0.41 14.09 4.63
N ILE A 77 -0.92 14.00 4.56
CA ILE A 77 -1.80 15.14 4.26
C ILE A 77 -2.38 15.73 5.54
N SER A 78 -2.86 14.86 6.42
CA SER A 78 -3.49 15.27 7.69
C SER A 78 -3.34 14.19 8.75
N ASN A 79 -3.34 14.60 10.01
CA ASN A 79 -3.45 13.73 11.19
C ASN A 79 -4.63 14.10 12.08
N LYS A 80 -5.56 14.90 11.58
CA LYS A 80 -6.71 15.39 12.36
C LYS A 80 -7.74 14.30 12.57
N VAL A 81 -8.10 14.10 13.82
CA VAL A 81 -9.15 13.15 14.21
C VAL A 81 -10.49 13.52 13.56
N GLY A 82 -11.16 12.52 12.99
CA GLY A 82 -12.43 12.67 12.28
C GLY A 82 -12.30 12.86 10.78
N GLU A 83 -11.09 13.15 10.24
CA GLU A 83 -10.89 13.24 8.79
C GLU A 83 -10.77 11.85 8.17
N THR A 84 -11.31 11.70 6.96
CA THR A 84 -11.16 10.50 6.15
C THR A 84 -9.83 10.52 5.40
N THR A 85 -9.23 9.35 5.26
CA THR A 85 -7.96 9.17 4.54
C THR A 85 -7.98 7.91 3.69
N SER A 86 -7.21 7.92 2.61
CA SER A 86 -6.86 6.73 1.84
C SER A 86 -5.42 6.36 2.13
N MET A 87 -5.24 5.19 2.73
CA MET A 87 -3.91 4.68 3.04
C MET A 87 -3.35 3.91 1.84
N SER A 88 -2.15 4.27 1.42
CA SER A 88 -1.41 3.67 0.32
C SER A 88 -0.35 2.71 0.86
N LEU A 89 -0.34 1.48 0.36
CA LEU A 89 0.61 0.43 0.75
C LEU A 89 1.06 -0.36 -0.47
N ARG A 90 2.37 -0.38 -0.72
CA ARG A 90 2.94 -1.14 -1.84
C ARG A 90 2.87 -2.66 -1.58
N PRO A 91 2.52 -3.48 -2.60
CA PRO A 91 2.40 -4.93 -2.47
C PRO A 91 3.64 -5.65 -1.93
N GLU A 92 4.84 -5.17 -2.27
CA GLU A 92 6.12 -5.71 -1.81
C GLU A 92 6.50 -5.33 -0.37
N ARG A 93 5.77 -4.39 0.24
CA ARG A 93 5.96 -3.99 1.64
C ARG A 93 5.17 -4.85 2.63
N VAL A 94 4.25 -5.66 2.12
CA VAL A 94 3.46 -6.59 2.93
C VAL A 94 4.28 -7.85 3.20
N LYS A 95 4.41 -8.21 4.46
CA LYS A 95 5.17 -9.38 4.93
C LYS A 95 4.23 -10.52 5.30
N ILE A 96 4.62 -11.74 4.96
CA ILE A 96 3.98 -12.97 5.43
C ILE A 96 4.63 -13.39 6.74
N ASN A 97 3.83 -13.83 7.70
CA ASN A 97 4.26 -14.18 9.07
C ASN A 97 5.10 -13.06 9.70
N PRO A 98 4.52 -11.85 9.86
CA PRO A 98 5.22 -10.70 10.37
C PRO A 98 5.73 -10.96 11.80
N SER A 99 6.87 -10.34 12.13
CA SER A 99 7.45 -10.36 13.47
C SER A 99 6.57 -9.64 14.50
N ASP A 100 6.82 -9.88 15.78
CA ASP A 100 5.99 -9.33 16.87
C ASP A 100 6.01 -7.80 16.93
N ASP A 101 7.08 -7.17 16.49
CA ASP A 101 7.28 -5.72 16.45
C ASP A 101 6.61 -5.03 15.23
N THR A 102 6.01 -5.80 14.32
CA THR A 102 5.29 -5.27 13.16
C THR A 102 4.04 -4.51 13.61
N SER A 103 3.87 -3.26 13.15
CA SER A 103 2.81 -2.35 13.61
C SER A 103 1.40 -2.82 13.28
N ASN A 104 1.21 -3.41 12.10
CA ASN A 104 -0.08 -3.86 11.60
C ASN A 104 -0.03 -5.34 11.29
N LYS A 105 -0.95 -6.12 11.85
CA LYS A 105 -1.02 -7.59 11.65
C LYS A 105 -2.46 -8.03 11.48
N PHE A 106 -2.73 -8.80 10.42
CA PHE A 106 -4.05 -9.26 10.05
C PHE A 106 -4.01 -10.70 9.52
N SER A 107 -5.15 -11.38 9.59
CA SER A 107 -5.38 -12.63 8.87
C SER A 107 -6.02 -12.33 7.52
N ALA A 108 -5.57 -13.03 6.49
CA ALA A 108 -6.06 -12.89 5.13
C ALA A 108 -6.24 -14.27 4.49
N LYS A 109 -7.13 -14.37 3.51
CA LYS A 109 -7.36 -15.59 2.75
C LYS A 109 -6.86 -15.42 1.33
N ILE A 110 -6.13 -16.39 0.80
CA ILE A 110 -5.64 -16.40 -0.58
C ILE A 110 -6.81 -16.65 -1.54
N GLU A 111 -7.02 -15.72 -2.47
CA GLU A 111 -8.04 -15.82 -3.52
C GLU A 111 -7.41 -16.24 -4.87
N GLU A 112 -6.15 -15.86 -5.11
CA GLU A 112 -5.47 -16.15 -6.35
C GLU A 112 -3.95 -16.16 -6.17
N VAL A 113 -3.26 -17.04 -6.91
CA VAL A 113 -1.80 -17.17 -6.92
C VAL A 113 -1.31 -17.10 -8.36
N ILE A 114 -0.44 -16.12 -8.67
CA ILE A 114 0.15 -15.95 -10.01
C ILE A 114 1.67 -15.93 -9.87
N TYR A 115 2.33 -16.87 -10.57
CA TYR A 115 3.79 -16.95 -10.62
C TYR A 115 4.35 -16.10 -11.75
N HIS A 116 5.24 -15.14 -11.42
CA HIS A 116 5.88 -14.22 -12.37
C HIS A 116 7.38 -14.48 -12.58
N GLY A 117 7.90 -15.64 -12.18
CA GLY A 117 9.32 -15.96 -12.33
C GLY A 117 10.19 -15.37 -11.22
N ASP A 118 10.32 -14.07 -11.10
CA ASP A 118 11.07 -13.37 -10.06
C ASP A 118 10.29 -13.23 -8.74
N HIS A 119 8.97 -13.16 -8.82
CA HIS A 119 8.08 -13.07 -7.66
C HIS A 119 6.79 -13.87 -7.88
N THR A 120 6.11 -14.17 -6.79
CA THR A 120 4.73 -14.68 -6.79
C THR A 120 3.80 -13.54 -6.36
N ARG A 121 2.81 -13.24 -7.19
CA ARG A 121 1.75 -12.29 -6.91
C ARG A 121 0.57 -13.02 -6.28
N LEU A 122 0.17 -12.59 -5.09
CA LEU A 122 -1.01 -13.10 -4.40
C LEU A 122 -2.10 -12.04 -4.39
N ARG A 123 -3.33 -12.43 -4.69
CA ARG A 123 -4.52 -11.64 -4.40
C ARG A 123 -5.22 -12.28 -3.21
N VAL A 124 -5.50 -11.48 -2.19
CA VAL A 124 -6.07 -11.97 -0.94
C VAL A 124 -7.30 -11.15 -0.52
N SER A 125 -8.18 -11.79 0.22
CA SER A 125 -9.25 -11.12 0.97
C SER A 125 -8.71 -10.65 2.30
N LEU A 126 -8.77 -9.33 2.53
CA LEU A 126 -8.29 -8.67 3.73
C LEU A 126 -9.11 -7.40 4.00
N LEU A 127 -9.53 -7.15 5.25
CA LEU A 127 -10.23 -5.93 5.65
C LEU A 127 -11.50 -5.65 4.80
N GLU A 128 -12.27 -6.69 4.49
CA GLU A 128 -13.45 -6.66 3.60
C GLU A 128 -13.15 -6.28 2.13
N GLN A 129 -11.88 -6.26 1.73
CA GLN A 129 -11.44 -6.10 0.36
C GLN A 129 -11.04 -7.47 -0.21
N ASN A 130 -11.35 -7.73 -1.48
CA ASN A 130 -11.03 -8.99 -2.18
C ASN A 130 -9.92 -8.82 -3.23
N ASP A 131 -9.34 -7.64 -3.32
CA ASP A 131 -8.36 -7.24 -4.33
C ASP A 131 -7.03 -6.78 -3.72
N PHE A 132 -6.79 -7.11 -2.45
CA PHE A 132 -5.52 -6.78 -1.78
C PHE A 132 -4.38 -7.64 -2.34
N ILE A 133 -3.29 -7.00 -2.74
CA ILE A 133 -2.18 -7.62 -3.49
C ILE A 133 -0.92 -7.69 -2.63
N LEU A 134 -0.25 -8.85 -2.71
CA LEU A 134 1.11 -9.04 -2.22
C LEU A 134 2.02 -9.44 -3.37
N LYS A 135 3.30 -9.03 -3.28
CA LYS A 135 4.40 -9.52 -4.12
C LYS A 135 5.46 -10.17 -3.24
N VAL A 136 5.62 -11.47 -3.39
CA VAL A 136 6.57 -12.29 -2.61
C VAL A 136 7.72 -12.71 -3.52
N PRO A 137 8.98 -12.30 -3.25
CA PRO A 137 10.12 -12.73 -4.04
C PRO A 137 10.29 -14.25 -4.03
N ASN A 138 10.47 -14.87 -5.21
CA ASN A 138 10.60 -16.32 -5.34
C ASN A 138 11.94 -16.85 -4.81
N ALA A 139 12.96 -16.02 -4.67
CA ALA A 139 14.25 -16.39 -4.07
C ALA A 139 14.15 -16.90 -2.62
N SER A 140 13.05 -16.59 -1.95
CA SER A 140 12.79 -17.04 -0.57
C SER A 140 12.09 -18.39 -0.47
N ASN A 141 12.06 -19.22 -1.44
CA ASN A 141 11.47 -20.58 -1.62
C ASN A 141 10.86 -21.34 -0.41
N VAL A 142 10.35 -20.64 0.58
CA VAL A 142 9.87 -21.21 1.85
C VAL A 142 8.35 -21.44 1.85
N PHE A 143 7.63 -20.86 0.87
CA PHE A 143 6.16 -20.88 0.90
C PHE A 143 5.57 -21.61 -0.31
N SER A 144 4.74 -22.61 -0.04
CA SER A 144 3.76 -23.14 -1.00
C SER A 144 2.45 -22.39 -0.76
N PHE A 145 1.97 -21.67 -1.77
CA PHE A 145 0.72 -20.93 -1.68
C PHE A 145 -0.41 -21.71 -2.35
N GLU A 146 -1.50 -21.90 -1.64
CA GLU A 146 -2.70 -22.56 -2.16
C GLU A 146 -3.90 -21.63 -2.04
N THR A 147 -4.69 -21.51 -3.08
CA THR A 147 -5.95 -20.77 -3.07
C THR A 147 -6.87 -21.32 -1.98
N GLY A 148 -7.48 -20.44 -1.21
CA GLY A 148 -8.34 -20.77 -0.08
C GLY A 148 -7.62 -20.89 1.26
N SER A 149 -6.28 -20.95 1.29
CA SER A 149 -5.50 -20.98 2.53
C SER A 149 -5.50 -19.64 3.24
N GLU A 150 -5.34 -19.68 4.56
CA GLU A 150 -5.17 -18.49 5.39
C GLU A 150 -3.70 -18.13 5.55
N LEU A 151 -3.42 -16.83 5.57
CA LEU A 151 -2.11 -16.24 5.84
C LEU A 151 -2.19 -15.21 6.96
N LYS A 152 -1.12 -15.12 7.75
CA LYS A 152 -0.88 -13.95 8.60
C LYS A 152 -0.04 -12.94 7.83
N LEU A 153 -0.55 -11.72 7.70
CA LEU A 153 0.08 -10.62 6.97
C LEU A 153 0.35 -9.45 7.90
N GLY A 154 1.34 -8.66 7.54
CA GLY A 154 1.60 -7.42 8.27
C GLY A 154 2.53 -6.47 7.54
N TRP A 155 2.52 -5.22 8.01
CA TRP A 155 3.38 -4.14 7.51
C TRP A 155 3.63 -3.11 8.61
N ASN A 156 4.67 -2.33 8.46
CA ASN A 156 4.97 -1.27 9.41
C ASN A 156 4.23 0.03 9.07
N SER A 157 3.98 0.85 10.07
CA SER A 157 3.29 2.13 9.91
C SER A 157 4.00 3.05 8.91
N TYR A 158 5.33 3.04 8.87
CA TYR A 158 6.12 3.88 7.95
C TYR A 158 6.04 3.44 6.48
N ASP A 159 5.62 2.19 6.19
CA ASP A 159 5.38 1.67 4.84
C ASP A 159 3.97 2.00 4.33
N CYS A 160 3.08 2.42 5.21
CA CYS A 160 1.68 2.74 4.94
C CYS A 160 1.46 4.24 5.02
N ARG A 161 1.14 4.91 3.90
CA ARG A 161 1.03 6.37 3.82
C ARG A 161 -0.43 6.80 3.84
N ALA A 162 -0.82 7.61 4.83
CA ALA A 162 -2.15 8.21 4.91
C ALA A 162 -2.19 9.48 4.04
N LEU A 163 -2.91 9.39 2.93
CA LEU A 163 -3.02 10.40 1.88
C LEU A 163 -4.42 11.03 1.87
N ASP A 164 -4.68 11.89 0.90
CA ASP A 164 -6.00 12.45 0.64
C ASP A 164 -7.02 11.34 0.34
N PHE A 165 -8.23 11.52 0.83
CA PHE A 165 -9.30 10.54 0.64
C PHE A 165 -9.74 10.50 -0.83
N ILE A 166 -9.75 9.30 -1.39
CA ILE A 166 -10.38 9.01 -2.67
C ILE A 166 -11.61 8.15 -2.39
N GLY A 167 -12.80 8.71 -2.62
CA GLY A 167 -14.03 7.92 -2.63
C GLY A 167 -13.94 6.77 -3.63
N ASN A 168 -14.65 5.68 -3.33
CA ASN A 168 -14.79 4.54 -4.23
C ASN A 168 -15.50 4.97 -5.52
#